data_927f74c3c32f26c18fa6b72ca0a09511
#
_entry.id   927f74c3c32f26c18fa6b72ca0a09511
#
_cell.length_a   1.000
_cell.length_b   1.000
_cell.length_c   1.000
_cell.angle_alpha   90.00
_cell.angle_beta   90.00
_cell.angle_gamma   90.00
#
_symmetry.space_group_name_H-M   'P 1'
#
loop_
_entity.id
_entity.type
_entity.pdbx_description
1 polymer ?
#
loop_
_entity_poly.entity_id
_entity_poly.type
_entity_poly.pdbx_seq_one_letter_code
_entity_poly.pdbx_strand_id
1 'polypeptide(L)'
;DYYNRQQQTVGDFWRDSRERGLAATLKDRLMWGDMRMMSSDIEDVQGFTGLINGKGPEQNWTGLFKPGERVRLRLINSSAMTYFDVRLPGLKMTVVQADGNNVQPVTVDELRIGVAETYDVIVQPKEDQAYTLFAESMGRSGFARGTLAPREGMQGEIPALRPAPLLTMADMGMAHAGMDHGDMAG
;
A
#
# COMPACT_ATOMS: atom_id res chain seq x y z
N ASP A 1 -14.65 -18.58 0.06
CA ASP A 1 -13.56 -18.47 -0.89
C ASP A 1 -12.76 -17.20 -0.71
N TYR A 2 -12.03 -17.14 0.41
CA TYR A 2 -11.21 -15.99 0.78
C TYR A 2 -10.12 -15.71 -0.28
N TYR A 3 -9.47 -16.76 -0.77
CA TYR A 3 -8.37 -16.68 -1.74
C TYR A 3 -8.81 -16.25 -3.16
N ASN A 4 -10.11 -16.30 -3.44
CA ASN A 4 -10.65 -15.96 -4.77
C ASN A 4 -11.29 -14.57 -4.85
N ARG A 5 -11.23 -13.79 -3.77
CA ARG A 5 -11.88 -12.46 -3.72
C ARG A 5 -11.37 -11.46 -4.74
N GLN A 6 -10.13 -11.62 -5.17
CA GLN A 6 -9.49 -10.71 -6.14
C GLN A 6 -9.47 -11.28 -7.55
N GLN A 7 -9.91 -12.51 -7.76
CA GLN A 7 -10.00 -13.07 -9.11
C GLN A 7 -11.07 -12.36 -9.93
N GLN A 8 -10.72 -12.05 -11.15
CA GLN A 8 -11.64 -11.44 -12.09
C GLN A 8 -12.75 -12.42 -12.46
N THR A 9 -13.99 -12.04 -12.17
CA THR A 9 -15.17 -12.87 -12.41
C THR A 9 -15.72 -12.70 -13.82
N VAL A 10 -16.68 -13.55 -14.21
CA VAL A 10 -17.45 -13.39 -15.44
C VAL A 10 -18.24 -12.06 -15.44
N GLY A 11 -18.70 -11.62 -14.25
CA GLY A 11 -19.35 -10.33 -14.08
C GLY A 11 -18.43 -9.15 -14.41
N ASP A 12 -17.16 -9.24 -14.02
CA ASP A 12 -16.13 -8.23 -14.36
C ASP A 12 -15.88 -8.19 -15.87
N PHE A 13 -15.83 -9.36 -16.53
CA PHE A 13 -15.72 -9.43 -17.98
C PHE A 13 -16.86 -8.69 -18.70
N TRP A 14 -18.09 -8.89 -18.27
CA TRP A 14 -19.24 -8.20 -18.86
C TRP A 14 -19.24 -6.70 -18.58
N ARG A 15 -18.82 -6.29 -17.38
CA ARG A 15 -18.66 -4.87 -17.05
C ARG A 15 -17.60 -4.21 -17.94
N ASP A 16 -16.41 -4.80 -17.99
CA ASP A 16 -15.28 -4.32 -18.80
C ASP A 16 -15.63 -4.26 -20.29
N SER A 17 -16.39 -5.25 -20.78
CA SER A 17 -16.83 -5.29 -22.17
C SER A 17 -17.82 -4.18 -22.51
N ARG A 18 -18.64 -3.75 -21.54
CA ARG A 18 -19.56 -2.61 -21.73
C ARG A 18 -18.82 -1.27 -21.70
N GLU A 19 -17.80 -1.15 -20.86
CA GLU A 19 -17.05 0.10 -20.66
C GLU A 19 -15.99 0.33 -21.74
N ARG A 20 -15.26 -0.70 -22.12
CA ARG A 20 -14.09 -0.62 -23.01
C ARG A 20 -14.29 -1.30 -24.38
N GLY A 21 -15.39 -2.01 -24.56
CA GLY A 21 -15.69 -2.78 -25.76
C GLY A 21 -15.15 -4.21 -25.70
N LEU A 22 -15.89 -5.14 -26.36
CA LEU A 22 -15.60 -6.58 -26.32
C LEU A 22 -14.22 -6.92 -26.87
N ALA A 23 -13.81 -6.31 -27.98
CA ALA A 23 -12.51 -6.60 -28.61
C ALA A 23 -11.33 -6.17 -27.73
N ALA A 24 -11.41 -5.00 -27.09
CA ALA A 24 -10.38 -4.52 -26.18
C ALA A 24 -10.30 -5.38 -24.93
N THR A 25 -11.43 -5.79 -24.37
CA THR A 25 -11.49 -6.66 -23.19
C THR A 25 -10.92 -8.05 -23.49
N LEU A 26 -11.24 -8.64 -24.64
CA LEU A 26 -10.69 -9.93 -25.06
C LEU A 26 -9.17 -9.85 -25.28
N LYS A 27 -8.69 -8.81 -25.95
CA LYS A 27 -7.27 -8.60 -26.16
C LYS A 27 -6.51 -8.48 -24.84
N ASP A 28 -7.03 -7.68 -23.92
CA ASP A 28 -6.47 -7.50 -22.59
C ASP A 28 -6.39 -8.84 -21.83
N ARG A 29 -7.49 -9.60 -21.80
CA ARG A 29 -7.55 -10.91 -21.15
C ARG A 29 -6.59 -11.94 -21.75
N LEU A 30 -6.45 -11.94 -23.06
CA LEU A 30 -5.51 -12.84 -23.76
C LEU A 30 -4.06 -12.49 -23.41
N MET A 31 -3.72 -11.18 -23.34
CA MET A 31 -2.37 -10.74 -22.96
C MET A 31 -2.02 -11.16 -21.53
N TRP A 32 -2.94 -10.98 -20.57
CA TRP A 32 -2.74 -11.45 -19.19
C TRP A 32 -2.65 -12.97 -19.10
N GLY A 33 -3.47 -13.69 -19.87
CA GLY A 33 -3.45 -15.14 -19.96
C GLY A 33 -2.14 -15.70 -20.53
N ASP A 34 -1.56 -15.03 -21.51
CA ASP A 34 -0.25 -15.38 -22.09
C ASP A 34 0.89 -15.27 -21.06
N MET A 35 0.81 -14.27 -20.19
CA MET A 35 1.74 -14.10 -19.08
C MET A 35 1.46 -15.03 -17.90
N ARG A 36 0.39 -15.82 -17.94
CA ARG A 36 -0.10 -16.65 -16.83
C ARG A 36 -0.34 -15.87 -15.54
N MET A 37 -0.78 -14.63 -15.66
CA MET A 37 -1.07 -13.69 -14.58
C MET A 37 -2.47 -13.12 -14.72
N MET A 38 -2.94 -12.48 -13.67
CA MET A 38 -4.13 -11.63 -13.68
C MET A 38 -3.74 -10.21 -13.27
N SER A 39 -4.47 -9.22 -13.76
CA SER A 39 -4.26 -7.82 -13.36
C SER A 39 -4.49 -7.58 -11.86
N SER A 40 -5.14 -8.51 -11.18
CA SER A 40 -5.36 -8.50 -9.74
C SER A 40 -4.25 -9.20 -8.92
N ASP A 41 -3.23 -9.78 -9.56
CA ASP A 41 -2.12 -10.48 -8.88
C ASP A 41 -1.08 -9.49 -8.33
N ILE A 42 -1.46 -8.78 -7.27
CA ILE A 42 -0.63 -7.78 -6.60
C ILE A 42 -0.02 -8.31 -5.32
N GLU A 43 -0.70 -9.25 -4.66
CA GLU A 43 -0.27 -9.84 -3.40
C GLU A 43 -0.21 -11.36 -3.50
N ASP A 44 0.93 -11.93 -3.13
CA ASP A 44 1.10 -13.38 -3.08
C ASP A 44 0.50 -14.00 -1.82
N VAL A 45 0.34 -13.21 -0.76
CA VAL A 45 -0.20 -13.66 0.53
C VAL A 45 -1.40 -12.81 0.93
N GLN A 46 -2.51 -13.48 1.16
CA GLN A 46 -3.77 -12.86 1.60
C GLN A 46 -4.30 -13.58 2.84
N GLY A 47 -5.28 -12.98 3.51
CA GLY A 47 -5.94 -13.62 4.64
C GLY A 47 -5.14 -13.58 5.94
N PHE A 48 -4.19 -12.70 6.07
CA PHE A 48 -3.39 -12.51 7.27
C PHE A 48 -3.95 -11.38 8.15
N THR A 49 -3.57 -11.42 9.42
CA THR A 49 -3.77 -10.31 10.34
C THR A 49 -2.48 -9.51 10.45
N GLY A 50 -2.52 -8.24 10.11
CA GLY A 50 -1.36 -7.36 10.25
C GLY A 50 -1.08 -7.05 11.73
N LEU A 51 0.20 -7.10 12.12
CA LEU A 51 0.63 -6.84 13.49
C LEU A 51 1.57 -5.63 13.53
N ILE A 52 1.47 -4.81 14.56
CA ILE A 52 2.47 -3.81 14.93
C ILE A 52 3.05 -4.20 16.29
N ASN A 53 4.36 -4.44 16.34
CA ASN A 53 5.05 -4.91 17.54
C ASN A 53 4.36 -6.11 18.20
N GLY A 54 3.93 -7.08 17.40
CA GLY A 54 3.26 -8.29 17.84
C GLY A 54 1.79 -8.12 18.27
N LYS A 55 1.23 -6.92 18.15
CA LYS A 55 -0.17 -6.63 18.49
C LYS A 55 -1.02 -6.49 17.25
N GLY A 56 -2.14 -7.24 17.21
CA GLY A 56 -3.14 -7.12 16.16
C GLY A 56 -3.95 -5.82 16.24
N PRO A 57 -4.78 -5.54 15.23
CA PRO A 57 -5.59 -4.30 15.20
C PRO A 57 -6.47 -4.11 16.44
N GLU A 58 -7.01 -5.19 16.99
CA GLU A 58 -7.85 -5.14 18.19
C GLU A 58 -7.05 -4.79 19.47
N GLN A 59 -5.80 -5.25 19.54
CA GLN A 59 -4.92 -4.98 20.68
C GLN A 59 -4.31 -3.58 20.63
N ASN A 60 -4.29 -2.97 19.45
CA ASN A 60 -3.95 -1.57 19.22
C ASN A 60 -2.66 -1.12 19.94
N TRP A 61 -1.49 -1.47 19.40
CA TRP A 61 -0.24 -0.94 19.93
C TRP A 61 -0.30 0.59 20.05
N THR A 62 0.10 1.12 21.22
CA THR A 62 0.08 2.56 21.48
C THR A 62 1.48 3.07 21.81
N GLY A 63 1.90 4.08 21.05
CA GLY A 63 3.07 4.90 21.35
C GLY A 63 2.64 6.22 21.97
N LEU A 64 3.27 6.62 23.07
CA LEU A 64 2.94 7.86 23.76
C LEU A 64 3.82 9.03 23.28
N PHE A 65 3.22 10.21 23.21
CA PHE A 65 3.93 11.45 22.92
C PHE A 65 3.43 12.60 23.81
N LYS A 66 4.19 13.67 23.89
CA LYS A 66 3.74 14.96 24.44
C LYS A 66 3.43 15.91 23.28
N PRO A 67 2.28 16.63 23.28
CA PRO A 67 1.97 17.61 22.25
C PRO A 67 3.13 18.56 21.96
N GLY A 68 3.49 18.69 20.67
CA GLY A 68 4.65 19.48 20.23
C GLY A 68 5.98 18.74 20.21
N GLU A 69 6.06 17.56 20.79
CA GLU A 69 7.25 16.71 20.76
C GLU A 69 7.56 16.21 19.33
N ARG A 70 8.85 16.14 19.01
CA ARG A 70 9.32 15.47 17.80
C ARG A 70 9.52 13.99 18.09
N VAL A 71 8.69 13.16 17.49
CA VAL A 71 8.72 11.71 17.67
C VAL A 71 9.43 11.08 16.48
N ARG A 72 10.46 10.27 16.74
CA ARG A 72 11.10 9.45 15.72
C ARG A 72 10.49 8.05 15.73
N LEU A 73 9.87 7.69 14.64
CA LEU A 73 9.35 6.35 14.41
C LEU A 73 10.34 5.58 13.55
N ARG A 74 10.74 4.42 14.02
CA ARG A 74 11.52 3.46 13.24
C ARG A 74 10.55 2.41 12.70
N LEU A 75 10.32 2.47 11.40
CA LEU A 75 9.45 1.56 10.67
C LEU A 75 10.27 0.42 10.09
N ILE A 76 9.89 -0.81 10.41
CA ILE A 76 10.54 -2.03 9.94
C ILE A 76 9.46 -2.93 9.37
N ASN A 77 9.53 -3.26 8.09
CA ASN A 77 8.65 -4.25 7.50
C ASN A 77 9.26 -5.64 7.64
N SER A 78 8.86 -6.36 8.66
CA SER A 78 9.29 -7.74 8.93
C SER A 78 8.32 -8.79 8.39
N SER A 79 7.41 -8.42 7.47
CA SER A 79 6.56 -9.40 6.80
C SER A 79 7.36 -10.29 5.84
N ALA A 80 6.81 -11.46 5.52
CA ALA A 80 7.46 -12.40 4.63
C ALA A 80 7.45 -11.93 3.17
N MET A 81 6.34 -11.35 2.70
CA MET A 81 6.15 -11.03 1.27
C MET A 81 5.32 -9.76 1.01
N THR A 82 4.75 -9.13 2.05
CA THR A 82 3.79 -8.04 1.88
C THR A 82 4.45 -6.68 1.90
N TYR A 83 4.15 -5.85 0.91
CA TYR A 83 4.42 -4.42 0.92
C TYR A 83 3.29 -3.68 1.64
N PHE A 84 3.64 -2.67 2.42
CA PHE A 84 2.67 -1.84 3.13
C PHE A 84 2.77 -0.37 2.74
N ASP A 85 1.62 0.26 2.55
CA ASP A 85 1.50 1.70 2.48
C ASP A 85 1.19 2.23 3.88
N VAL A 86 2.16 2.95 4.46
CA VAL A 86 2.09 3.45 5.84
C VAL A 86 1.75 4.93 5.83
N ARG A 87 0.74 5.30 6.60
CA ARG A 87 0.33 6.70 6.79
C ARG A 87 -0.13 6.97 8.21
N LEU A 88 -0.09 8.22 8.57
CA LEU A 88 -0.63 8.78 9.82
C LEU A 88 -1.61 9.89 9.45
N PRO A 89 -2.91 9.60 9.25
CA PRO A 89 -3.88 10.64 8.88
C PRO A 89 -3.82 11.83 9.84
N GLY A 90 -3.71 13.03 9.27
CA GLY A 90 -3.56 14.28 10.03
C GLY A 90 -2.12 14.65 10.41
N LEU A 91 -1.13 13.79 10.15
CA LEU A 91 0.29 14.08 10.36
C LEU A 91 1.10 13.83 9.11
N LYS A 92 2.09 14.69 8.88
CA LYS A 92 3.11 14.46 7.86
C LYS A 92 4.30 13.74 8.46
N MET A 93 4.92 12.87 7.69
CA MET A 93 6.11 12.11 8.05
C MET A 93 7.32 12.68 7.31
N THR A 94 8.36 13.06 8.03
CA THR A 94 9.64 13.45 7.41
C THR A 94 10.60 12.27 7.47
N VAL A 95 10.87 11.68 6.32
CA VAL A 95 11.84 10.58 6.18
C VAL A 95 13.24 11.12 6.38
N VAL A 96 14.01 10.52 7.29
CA VAL A 96 15.38 10.95 7.63
C VAL A 96 16.42 9.85 7.45
N GLN A 97 16.00 8.57 7.46
CA GLN A 97 16.85 7.43 7.16
C GLN A 97 16.09 6.37 6.34
N ALA A 98 16.81 5.68 5.47
CA ALA A 98 16.37 4.51 4.72
C ALA A 98 17.45 3.42 4.82
N ASP A 99 17.05 2.22 5.23
CA ASP A 99 17.95 1.04 5.41
C ASP A 99 19.24 1.36 6.16
N GLY A 100 19.11 2.12 7.25
CA GLY A 100 20.22 2.51 8.11
C GLY A 100 21.07 3.67 7.61
N ASN A 101 20.83 4.17 6.39
CA ASN A 101 21.56 5.30 5.82
C ASN A 101 20.78 6.61 5.98
N ASN A 102 21.47 7.67 6.33
CA ASN A 102 20.88 9.00 6.35
C ASN A 102 20.55 9.45 4.93
N VAL A 103 19.36 9.98 4.76
CA VAL A 103 18.90 10.55 3.49
C VAL A 103 18.62 12.04 3.65
N GLN A 104 18.56 12.76 2.55
CA GLN A 104 18.06 14.13 2.58
C GLN A 104 16.59 14.08 3.06
N PRO A 105 16.21 14.88 4.07
CA PRO A 105 14.87 14.84 4.63
C PRO A 105 13.81 15.14 3.58
N VAL A 106 12.85 14.24 3.43
CA VAL A 106 11.69 14.40 2.54
C VAL A 106 10.42 14.23 3.36
N THR A 107 9.51 15.18 3.22
CA THR A 107 8.22 15.13 3.92
C THR A 107 7.15 14.54 3.00
N VAL A 108 6.48 13.51 3.49
CA VAL A 108 5.47 12.74 2.76
C VAL A 108 4.20 12.55 3.60
N ASP A 109 3.09 12.29 2.93
CA ASP A 109 1.83 11.92 3.58
C ASP A 109 1.71 10.40 3.75
N GLU A 110 2.36 9.64 2.87
CA GLU A 110 2.37 8.18 2.85
C GLU A 110 3.74 7.67 2.41
N LEU A 111 4.12 6.52 2.94
CA LEU A 111 5.37 5.85 2.62
C LEU A 111 5.10 4.39 2.30
N ARG A 112 5.50 3.92 1.10
CA ARG A 112 5.51 2.49 0.80
C ARG A 112 6.77 1.87 1.36
N ILE A 113 6.61 0.77 2.11
CA ILE A 113 7.71 0.03 2.70
C ILE A 113 7.69 -1.41 2.19
N GLY A 114 8.74 -1.79 1.48
CA GLY A 114 8.95 -3.14 0.97
C GLY A 114 9.40 -4.11 2.05
N VAL A 115 9.40 -5.38 1.70
CA VAL A 115 9.87 -6.45 2.60
C VAL A 115 11.33 -6.23 3.00
N ALA A 116 11.62 -6.36 4.27
CA ALA A 116 12.92 -6.13 4.90
C ALA A 116 13.45 -4.69 4.85
N GLU A 117 12.71 -3.75 4.27
CA GLU A 117 13.07 -2.33 4.29
C GLU A 117 12.85 -1.71 5.67
N THR A 118 13.67 -0.71 5.98
CA THR A 118 13.56 0.09 7.20
C THR A 118 13.58 1.57 6.88
N TYR A 119 12.73 2.34 7.54
CA TYR A 119 12.70 3.80 7.44
C TYR A 119 12.60 4.42 8.81
N ASP A 120 13.37 5.48 9.04
CA ASP A 120 13.16 6.34 10.20
C ASP A 120 12.46 7.62 9.74
N VAL A 121 11.33 7.91 10.36
CA VAL A 121 10.54 9.12 10.07
C VAL A 121 10.37 9.95 11.34
N ILE A 122 10.35 11.26 11.16
CA ILE A 122 10.03 12.22 12.22
C ILE A 122 8.60 12.72 12.00
N VAL A 123 7.81 12.66 13.06
CA VAL A 123 6.49 13.28 13.14
C VAL A 123 6.44 14.26 14.32
N GLN A 124 5.59 15.27 14.24
CA GLN A 124 5.43 16.25 15.31
C GLN A 124 3.93 16.51 15.57
N PRO A 125 3.26 15.63 16.32
CA PRO A 125 1.88 15.83 16.70
C PRO A 125 1.79 17.01 17.67
N LYS A 126 0.96 18.00 17.35
CA LYS A 126 0.81 19.22 18.15
C LYS A 126 -0.46 19.22 19.02
N GLU A 127 -1.46 18.48 18.56
CA GLU A 127 -2.76 18.44 19.20
C GLU A 127 -2.84 17.36 20.28
N ASP A 128 -3.68 17.58 21.29
CA ASP A 128 -3.97 16.60 22.35
C ASP A 128 -5.02 15.59 21.87
N GLN A 129 -4.66 14.83 20.83
CA GLN A 129 -5.52 13.82 20.21
C GLN A 129 -4.73 12.57 19.81
N ALA A 130 -5.44 11.48 19.57
CA ALA A 130 -4.87 10.25 19.06
C ALA A 130 -4.76 10.28 17.53
N TYR A 131 -3.69 9.73 17.01
CA TYR A 131 -3.45 9.54 15.57
C TYR A 131 -3.26 8.05 15.29
N THR A 132 -3.91 7.56 14.26
CA THR A 132 -3.77 6.16 13.84
C THR A 132 -2.55 5.99 12.95
N LEU A 133 -1.60 5.15 13.39
CA LEU A 133 -0.57 4.61 12.52
C LEU A 133 -1.20 3.46 11.73
N PHE A 134 -1.39 3.66 10.44
CA PHE A 134 -2.12 2.74 9.58
C PHE A 134 -1.20 2.21 8.48
N ALA A 135 -1.03 0.89 8.45
CA ALA A 135 -0.25 0.19 7.45
C ALA A 135 -1.18 -0.72 6.64
N GLU A 136 -1.50 -0.29 5.44
CA GLU A 136 -2.40 -0.97 4.51
C GLU A 136 -1.60 -1.81 3.53
N SER A 137 -1.97 -3.07 3.33
CA SER A 137 -1.28 -3.92 2.36
C SER A 137 -1.43 -3.36 0.94
N MET A 138 -0.42 -3.55 0.10
CA MET A 138 -0.39 -3.02 -1.27
C MET A 138 -1.60 -3.46 -2.09
N GLY A 139 -2.06 -4.70 -1.94
CA GLY A 139 -3.25 -5.24 -2.61
C GLY A 139 -4.57 -4.92 -1.91
N ARG A 140 -4.53 -4.21 -0.78
CA ARG A 140 -5.72 -3.81 0.00
C ARG A 140 -6.49 -4.97 0.62
N SER A 141 -5.84 -6.11 0.83
CA SER A 141 -6.47 -7.29 1.42
C SER A 141 -6.49 -7.26 2.95
N GLY A 142 -5.65 -6.44 3.57
CA GLY A 142 -5.54 -6.32 5.03
C GLY A 142 -4.76 -5.10 5.48
N PHE A 143 -4.67 -4.93 6.79
CA PHE A 143 -3.95 -3.82 7.40
C PHE A 143 -3.39 -4.20 8.78
N ALA A 144 -2.40 -3.43 9.20
CA ALA A 144 -1.98 -3.33 10.58
C ALA A 144 -2.25 -1.92 11.09
N ARG A 145 -2.58 -1.78 12.36
CA ARG A 145 -2.76 -0.47 12.98
C ARG A 145 -2.12 -0.38 14.35
N GLY A 146 -1.71 0.82 14.67
CA GLY A 146 -1.33 1.25 16.02
C GLY A 146 -1.83 2.67 16.25
N THR A 147 -1.56 3.20 17.43
CA THR A 147 -1.98 4.54 17.82
C THR A 147 -0.78 5.32 18.35
N LEU A 148 -0.67 6.59 17.96
CA LEU A 148 0.12 7.59 18.68
C LEU A 148 -0.84 8.46 19.47
N ALA A 149 -0.64 8.56 20.77
CA ALA A 149 -1.55 9.27 21.66
C ALA A 149 -0.81 9.96 22.80
N PRO A 150 -1.38 11.06 23.35
CA PRO A 150 -0.85 11.70 24.56
C PRO A 150 -1.03 10.84 25.81
N ARG A 151 -2.00 9.93 25.82
CA ARG A 151 -2.38 9.07 26.96
C ARG A 151 -2.81 7.69 26.49
N GLU A 152 -2.61 6.70 27.34
CA GLU A 152 -3.12 5.35 27.14
C GLU A 152 -4.65 5.32 27.00
N GLY A 153 -5.15 4.34 26.26
CA GLY A 153 -6.60 4.13 26.06
C GLY A 153 -7.24 5.02 25.00
N MET A 154 -6.54 6.01 24.47
CA MET A 154 -7.02 6.81 23.34
C MET A 154 -6.93 6.01 22.05
N GLN A 155 -7.88 6.24 21.15
CA GLN A 155 -7.88 5.64 19.81
C GLN A 155 -8.17 6.72 18.77
N GLY A 156 -7.48 6.65 17.64
CA GLY A 156 -7.77 7.43 16.46
C GLY A 156 -8.80 6.72 15.57
N GLU A 157 -9.33 7.43 14.61
CA GLU A 157 -10.17 6.86 13.56
C GLU A 157 -9.37 5.84 12.74
N ILE A 158 -9.98 4.69 12.45
CA ILE A 158 -9.38 3.67 11.57
C ILE A 158 -9.80 3.99 10.14
N PRO A 159 -8.86 4.32 9.24
CA PRO A 159 -9.19 4.59 7.86
C PRO A 159 -9.81 3.36 7.17
N ALA A 160 -10.76 3.59 6.27
CA ALA A 160 -11.24 2.54 5.40
C ALA A 160 -10.12 2.07 4.46
N LEU A 161 -10.13 0.78 4.13
CA LEU A 161 -9.28 0.24 3.07
C LEU A 161 -9.64 0.89 1.73
N ARG A 162 -8.63 1.27 0.97
CA ARG A 162 -8.80 1.77 -0.39
C ARG A 162 -9.25 0.65 -1.33
N PRO A 163 -9.82 0.96 -2.49
CA PRO A 163 -10.08 -0.04 -3.53
C PRO A 163 -8.78 -0.76 -3.91
N ALA A 164 -8.86 -2.08 -4.13
CA ALA A 164 -7.73 -2.85 -4.61
C ALA A 164 -7.26 -2.31 -5.97
N PRO A 165 -5.96 -2.01 -6.14
CA PRO A 165 -5.45 -1.59 -7.43
C PRO A 165 -5.47 -2.76 -8.42
N LEU A 166 -5.38 -2.46 -9.70
CA LEU A 166 -5.16 -3.43 -10.75
C LEU A 166 -3.82 -3.12 -11.43
N LEU A 167 -3.06 -4.15 -11.73
CA LEU A 167 -1.85 -4.01 -12.54
C LEU A 167 -2.22 -3.57 -13.95
N THR A 168 -1.39 -2.75 -14.54
CA THR A 168 -1.48 -2.34 -15.94
C THR A 168 -0.29 -2.87 -16.73
N MET A 169 -0.37 -2.85 -18.06
CA MET A 169 0.76 -3.22 -18.91
C MET A 169 1.96 -2.31 -18.70
N ALA A 170 1.74 -1.06 -18.25
CA ALA A 170 2.81 -0.15 -17.87
C ALA A 170 3.59 -0.65 -16.65
N ASP A 171 2.91 -1.22 -15.67
CA ASP A 171 3.54 -1.81 -14.47
C ASP A 171 4.42 -3.02 -14.82
N MET A 172 4.09 -3.70 -15.93
CA MET A 172 4.84 -4.83 -16.47
C MET A 172 6.01 -4.41 -17.38
N GLY A 173 6.31 -3.12 -17.47
CA GLY A 173 7.39 -2.60 -18.32
C GLY A 173 7.08 -2.62 -19.82
N MET A 174 5.85 -2.90 -20.23
CA MET A 174 5.44 -3.01 -21.63
C MET A 174 4.91 -1.71 -22.23
N ALA A 175 4.98 -0.60 -21.52
CA ALA A 175 4.47 0.70 -21.96
C ALA A 175 5.20 1.29 -23.17
N HIS A 176 6.36 0.76 -23.54
CA HIS A 176 7.19 1.26 -24.64
C HIS A 176 7.23 0.36 -25.90
N ALA A 177 6.49 -0.72 -25.94
CA ALA A 177 6.48 -1.64 -27.10
C ALA A 177 5.55 -1.17 -28.25
N GLY A 178 5.00 0.02 -28.19
CA GLY A 178 4.00 0.52 -29.13
C GLY A 178 4.34 1.79 -29.91
N MET A 179 5.55 2.32 -29.82
CA MET A 179 5.95 3.52 -30.56
C MET A 179 7.35 3.30 -31.18
N ASP A 180 7.43 2.74 -32.34
CA ASP A 180 8.29 3.15 -33.45
C ASP A 180 8.28 2.09 -34.57
N HIS A 181 7.30 2.13 -35.45
CA HIS A 181 7.35 1.63 -36.80
C HIS A 181 6.68 2.66 -37.71
N GLY A 182 7.30 3.82 -37.77
CA GLY A 182 6.99 4.87 -38.72
C GLY A 182 8.28 5.28 -39.44
N ASP A 183 8.33 5.02 -40.74
CA ASP A 183 9.19 5.62 -41.74
C ASP A 183 10.68 5.21 -41.82
N MET A 184 10.92 4.10 -42.50
CA MET A 184 12.07 3.97 -43.41
C MET A 184 11.57 3.48 -44.77
N ALA A 185 10.99 4.39 -45.53
CA ALA A 185 10.85 4.26 -46.97
C ALA A 185 11.13 5.64 -47.60
N GLY A 186 12.28 5.78 -48.19
CA GLY A 186 12.76 6.95 -48.90
C GLY A 186 14.12 6.66 -49.45
#